data_86ec28228b60a5e39e10d5eb9d073d7d
#
_entry.id   86ec28228b60a5e39e10d5eb9d073d7d
#
_cell.length_a   1.000
_cell.length_b   1.000
_cell.length_c   1.000
_cell.angle_alpha   90.00
_cell.angle_beta   90.00
_cell.angle_gamma   90.00
#
_symmetry.space_group_name_H-M   'P 1'
#
loop_
_entity.id
_entity.type
_entity.pdbx_description
1 polymer ?
#
loop_
_entity_poly.entity_id
_entity_poly.type
_entity_poly.pdbx_seq_one_letter_code
_entity_poly.pdbx_strand_id
1 'polypeptide(L)'
;PYAMHQVVYDRLIDLCEDICRRNGKKKLLWFGDKNKSLNYQPKADEMLITVHRWFANKSCPGDWLYARLGDLAAKVTSRLGSGNVEVIPSGMQAGEFQGLTEEQVLAKVGPLFTADQRRSGILASVSMAQFILESGYGKSELALGANNCFGMKKSLSGNTWSGSVWDGVSIYKKKTQEQEEDGSYVTVTAEFRRYSCVEDSIADH
;
A
#
# COMPACT_ATOMS: atom_id res chain seq x y z
N PRO A 1 -23.48 -17.93 -16.26
CA PRO A 1 -22.90 -16.69 -15.73
C PRO A 1 -21.92 -17.03 -14.62
N TYR A 2 -20.68 -16.62 -14.77
CA TYR A 2 -19.67 -16.89 -13.74
C TYR A 2 -19.85 -15.91 -12.57
N ALA A 3 -20.02 -16.48 -11.37
CA ALA A 3 -19.99 -15.69 -10.13
C ALA A 3 -18.53 -15.31 -9.82
N MET A 4 -18.32 -14.07 -9.41
CA MET A 4 -17.02 -13.63 -8.89
C MET A 4 -16.80 -14.26 -7.50
N HIS A 5 -15.57 -14.72 -7.23
CA HIS A 5 -15.22 -15.15 -5.89
C HIS A 5 -15.33 -14.01 -4.89
N GLN A 6 -15.77 -14.30 -3.67
CA GLN A 6 -15.99 -13.28 -2.63
C GLN A 6 -14.75 -12.43 -2.39
N VAL A 7 -13.57 -13.05 -2.31
CA VAL A 7 -12.29 -12.34 -2.13
C VAL A 7 -12.05 -11.31 -3.24
N VAL A 8 -12.38 -11.66 -4.49
CA VAL A 8 -12.22 -10.73 -5.64
C VAL A 8 -13.22 -9.58 -5.55
N TYR A 9 -14.44 -9.87 -5.12
CA TYR A 9 -15.46 -8.84 -4.91
C TYR A 9 -15.07 -7.87 -3.79
N ASP A 10 -14.53 -8.38 -2.70
CA ASP A 10 -14.05 -7.56 -1.58
C ASP A 10 -12.89 -6.66 -2.03
N ARG A 11 -11.94 -7.17 -2.83
CA ARG A 11 -10.86 -6.37 -3.42
C ARG A 11 -11.36 -5.34 -4.42
N LEU A 12 -12.45 -5.61 -5.13
CA LEU A 12 -13.08 -4.61 -5.99
C LEU A 12 -13.67 -3.47 -5.16
N ILE A 13 -14.25 -3.75 -3.99
CA ILE A 13 -14.72 -2.72 -3.04
C ILE A 13 -13.54 -1.88 -2.55
N ASP A 14 -12.44 -2.52 -2.13
CA ASP A 14 -11.22 -1.83 -1.70
C ASP A 14 -10.67 -0.90 -2.79
N LEU A 15 -10.61 -1.38 -4.03
CA LEU A 15 -10.16 -0.59 -5.17
C LEU A 15 -11.06 0.62 -5.44
N CYS A 16 -12.38 0.42 -5.41
CA CYS A 16 -13.34 1.51 -5.63
C CYS A 16 -13.27 2.56 -4.50
N GLU A 17 -13.09 2.12 -3.25
CA GLU A 17 -12.87 3.01 -2.12
C GLU A 17 -11.59 3.85 -2.31
N ASP A 18 -10.49 3.22 -2.66
CA ASP A 18 -9.20 3.89 -2.90
C ASP A 18 -9.30 4.92 -4.03
N ILE A 19 -9.93 4.56 -5.16
CA ILE A 19 -10.18 5.49 -6.26
C ILE A 19 -10.99 6.69 -5.79
N CYS A 20 -12.06 6.48 -5.01
CA CYS A 20 -12.86 7.56 -4.47
C CYS A 20 -12.04 8.48 -3.55
N ARG A 21 -11.27 7.92 -2.62
CA ARG A 21 -10.43 8.69 -1.68
C ARG A 21 -9.38 9.54 -2.39
N ARG A 22 -8.65 8.96 -3.35
CA ARG A 22 -7.64 9.69 -4.15
C ARG A 22 -8.23 10.85 -4.95
N ASN A 23 -9.49 10.76 -5.31
CA ASN A 23 -10.20 11.82 -6.03
C ASN A 23 -11.05 12.73 -5.11
N GLY A 24 -10.86 12.67 -3.80
CA GLY A 24 -11.58 13.50 -2.82
C GLY A 24 -13.10 13.22 -2.76
N LYS A 25 -13.52 12.02 -3.18
CA LYS A 25 -14.93 11.64 -3.23
C LYS A 25 -15.36 11.00 -1.91
N LYS A 26 -16.53 11.37 -1.44
CA LYS A 26 -17.14 10.86 -0.20
C LYS A 26 -18.29 9.90 -0.45
N LYS A 27 -18.75 9.81 -1.70
CA LYS A 27 -19.85 8.94 -2.09
C LYS A 27 -19.60 8.30 -3.44
N LEU A 28 -19.89 7.02 -3.54
CA LEU A 28 -19.98 6.29 -4.79
C LEU A 28 -21.45 5.99 -5.08
N LEU A 29 -21.93 6.43 -6.23
CA LEU A 29 -23.35 6.34 -6.61
C LEU A 29 -23.55 5.26 -7.66
N TRP A 30 -24.69 4.57 -7.55
CA TRP A 30 -25.21 3.67 -8.56
C TRP A 30 -26.71 3.81 -8.65
N PHE A 31 -27.24 4.18 -9.81
CA PHE A 31 -28.69 4.34 -9.99
C PHE A 31 -29.36 3.14 -10.65
N GLY A 32 -28.59 2.21 -11.23
CA GLY A 32 -29.13 1.06 -11.95
C GLY A 32 -29.88 1.39 -13.26
N ASP A 33 -29.97 2.66 -13.58
CA ASP A 33 -30.67 3.19 -14.75
C ASP A 33 -29.74 4.03 -15.62
N LYS A 34 -29.67 3.71 -16.92
CA LYS A 34 -28.79 4.38 -17.88
C LYS A 34 -29.15 5.87 -18.03
N ASN A 35 -30.42 6.17 -18.25
CA ASN A 35 -30.84 7.53 -18.56
C ASN A 35 -30.66 8.43 -17.34
N LYS A 36 -31.04 7.96 -16.15
CA LYS A 36 -30.82 8.66 -14.90
C LYS A 36 -29.33 8.90 -14.66
N SER A 37 -28.49 7.89 -14.87
CA SER A 37 -27.06 8.02 -14.63
C SER A 37 -26.38 9.00 -15.59
N LEU A 38 -26.73 8.96 -16.88
CA LEU A 38 -26.07 9.80 -17.88
C LEU A 38 -26.55 11.28 -17.83
N ASN A 39 -27.73 11.53 -17.27
CA ASN A 39 -28.26 12.88 -17.08
C ASN A 39 -27.96 13.46 -15.69
N TYR A 40 -27.37 12.66 -14.79
CA TYR A 40 -27.00 13.14 -13.46
C TYR A 40 -25.68 13.90 -13.50
N GLN A 41 -25.64 15.04 -12.80
CA GLN A 41 -24.41 15.82 -12.60
C GLN A 41 -23.89 15.53 -11.19
N PRO A 42 -22.84 14.70 -11.02
CA PRO A 42 -22.29 14.38 -9.72
C PRO A 42 -21.76 15.64 -9.02
N LYS A 43 -22.05 15.78 -7.71
CA LYS A 43 -21.47 16.82 -6.88
C LYS A 43 -19.95 16.62 -6.75
N ALA A 44 -19.26 17.64 -6.25
CA ALA A 44 -17.81 17.63 -6.11
C ALA A 44 -17.31 16.43 -5.27
N ASP A 45 -18.10 16.00 -4.28
CA ASP A 45 -17.76 14.88 -3.38
C ASP A 45 -18.38 13.52 -3.82
N GLU A 46 -18.99 13.46 -5.00
CA GLU A 46 -19.66 12.27 -5.53
C GLU A 46 -18.92 11.69 -6.74
N MET A 47 -18.93 10.37 -6.86
CA MET A 47 -18.49 9.63 -8.04
C MET A 47 -19.61 8.70 -8.48
N LEU A 48 -19.81 8.56 -9.78
CA LEU A 48 -20.89 7.76 -10.36
C LEU A 48 -20.34 6.57 -11.10
N ILE A 49 -20.87 5.39 -10.82
CA ILE A 49 -20.59 4.18 -11.60
C ILE A 49 -21.39 4.21 -12.88
N THR A 50 -20.70 3.97 -13.99
CA THR A 50 -21.29 3.66 -15.29
C THR A 50 -20.77 2.30 -15.77
N VAL A 51 -21.45 1.68 -16.74
CA VAL A 51 -21.08 0.36 -17.23
C VAL A 51 -21.02 0.32 -18.75
N HIS A 52 -20.10 -0.46 -19.28
CA HIS A 52 -19.83 -0.54 -20.71
C HIS A 52 -21.07 -0.93 -21.54
N ARG A 53 -21.95 -1.81 -21.01
CA ARG A 53 -23.21 -2.22 -21.68
C ARG A 53 -24.17 -1.07 -21.98
N TRP A 54 -23.99 0.09 -21.35
CA TRP A 54 -24.80 1.29 -21.61
C TRP A 54 -24.33 2.07 -22.84
N PHE A 55 -23.10 1.89 -23.26
CA PHE A 55 -22.46 2.67 -24.33
C PHE A 55 -22.23 1.85 -25.61
N ALA A 56 -22.20 0.52 -25.49
CA ALA A 56 -21.96 -0.39 -26.61
C ALA A 56 -22.74 -1.70 -26.45
N ASN A 57 -22.90 -2.45 -27.51
CA ASN A 57 -23.49 -3.78 -27.49
C ASN A 57 -22.50 -4.79 -26.85
N LYS A 58 -22.39 -4.75 -25.53
CA LYS A 58 -21.49 -5.56 -24.70
C LYS A 58 -22.22 -6.07 -23.46
N SER A 59 -21.78 -7.21 -22.94
CA SER A 59 -22.31 -7.79 -21.70
C SER A 59 -21.63 -7.29 -20.43
N CYS A 60 -20.50 -6.52 -20.55
CA CYS A 60 -19.74 -6.01 -19.41
C CYS A 60 -20.61 -5.12 -18.51
N PRO A 61 -20.53 -5.31 -17.17
CA PRO A 61 -19.58 -6.12 -16.38
C PRO A 61 -20.03 -7.57 -16.13
N GLY A 62 -21.01 -8.08 -16.86
CA GLY A 62 -21.68 -9.35 -16.61
C GLY A 62 -22.82 -9.21 -15.61
N ASP A 63 -23.82 -10.11 -15.69
CA ASP A 63 -25.06 -9.96 -14.93
C ASP A 63 -24.85 -10.14 -13.42
N TRP A 64 -23.93 -11.01 -13.03
CA TRP A 64 -23.61 -11.23 -11.62
C TRP A 64 -23.11 -9.96 -10.93
N LEU A 65 -22.15 -9.26 -11.55
CA LEU A 65 -21.60 -8.01 -10.98
C LEU A 65 -22.59 -6.85 -11.16
N TYR A 66 -23.27 -6.79 -12.31
CA TYR A 66 -24.28 -5.75 -12.56
C TYR A 66 -25.36 -5.71 -11.46
N ALA A 67 -25.85 -6.87 -11.05
CA ALA A 67 -26.85 -6.98 -10.00
C ALA A 67 -26.32 -6.55 -8.59
N ARG A 68 -24.99 -6.45 -8.43
CA ARG A 68 -24.32 -6.13 -7.15
C ARG A 68 -23.70 -4.73 -7.10
N LEU A 69 -23.77 -3.97 -8.19
CA LEU A 69 -23.19 -2.62 -8.22
C LEU A 69 -23.84 -1.67 -7.20
N GLY A 70 -25.11 -1.90 -6.85
CA GLY A 70 -25.79 -1.13 -5.78
C GLY A 70 -25.21 -1.47 -4.40
N ASP A 71 -24.99 -2.74 -4.11
CA ASP A 71 -24.35 -3.19 -2.88
C ASP A 71 -22.89 -2.70 -2.78
N LEU A 72 -22.15 -2.79 -3.89
CA LEU A 72 -20.79 -2.28 -3.99
C LEU A 72 -20.76 -0.76 -3.68
N ALA A 73 -21.60 0.03 -4.33
CA ALA A 73 -21.66 1.47 -4.14
C ALA A 73 -22.03 1.85 -2.70
N ALA A 74 -22.97 1.11 -2.09
CA ALA A 74 -23.38 1.32 -0.70
C ALA A 74 -22.24 0.99 0.28
N LYS A 75 -21.54 -0.13 0.09
CA LYS A 75 -20.39 -0.52 0.92
C LYS A 75 -19.24 0.48 0.82
N VAL A 76 -18.88 0.90 -0.38
CA VAL A 76 -17.85 1.93 -0.60
C VAL A 76 -18.25 3.24 0.07
N THR A 77 -19.48 3.71 -0.14
CA THR A 77 -19.97 4.95 0.46
C THR A 77 -19.98 4.87 1.99
N SER A 78 -20.39 3.74 2.56
CA SER A 78 -20.33 3.50 4.01
C SER A 78 -18.90 3.62 4.54
N ARG A 79 -17.93 3.03 3.85
CA ARG A 79 -16.51 3.10 4.24
C ARG A 79 -15.92 4.50 4.06
N LEU A 80 -16.38 5.26 3.06
CA LEU A 80 -15.98 6.66 2.85
C LEU A 80 -16.56 7.60 3.92
N GLY A 81 -17.79 7.33 4.39
CA GLY A 81 -18.47 8.12 5.41
C GLY A 81 -18.10 7.75 6.84
N SER A 82 -17.86 6.48 7.10
CA SER A 82 -17.09 6.08 8.26
C SER A 82 -15.68 6.57 7.99
N GLY A 83 -15.26 7.60 8.65
CA GLY A 83 -13.83 7.86 8.84
C GLY A 83 -13.25 6.68 9.59
N ASN A 84 -13.19 5.51 8.97
CA ASN A 84 -12.18 4.54 9.30
C ASN A 84 -10.88 5.23 8.93
N VAL A 85 -10.40 6.02 9.83
CA VAL A 85 -8.98 6.04 10.11
C VAL A 85 -8.69 4.57 10.36
N GLU A 86 -8.28 3.83 9.32
CA GLU A 86 -7.47 2.64 9.51
C GLU A 86 -6.50 3.09 10.58
N VAL A 87 -6.64 2.57 11.80
CA VAL A 87 -5.67 2.85 12.86
C VAL A 87 -4.41 2.20 12.34
N ILE A 88 -3.65 3.00 11.60
CA ILE A 88 -2.32 2.59 11.14
C ILE A 88 -1.57 2.45 12.44
N PRO A 89 -1.13 1.25 12.81
CA PRO A 89 -0.32 1.08 14.00
C PRO A 89 0.82 2.09 13.88
N SER A 90 0.97 2.98 14.82
CA SER A 90 2.06 3.94 14.81
C SER A 90 3.14 3.49 15.77
N GLY A 91 4.40 3.57 15.33
CA GLY A 91 5.54 3.19 16.15
C GLY A 91 5.84 1.70 16.19
N MET A 92 5.43 0.94 15.14
CA MET A 92 5.70 -0.49 15.03
C MET A 92 7.19 -0.77 15.01
N GLN A 93 7.62 -1.71 15.86
CA GLN A 93 9.01 -2.14 15.91
C GLN A 93 9.20 -3.44 15.14
N ALA A 94 10.29 -3.57 14.38
CA ALA A 94 10.59 -4.83 13.67
C ALA A 94 10.76 -6.03 14.64
N GLY A 95 11.16 -5.77 15.89
CA GLY A 95 11.19 -6.78 16.94
C GLY A 95 9.86 -7.50 17.18
N GLU A 96 8.73 -6.86 16.86
CA GLU A 96 7.41 -7.44 16.99
C GLU A 96 7.10 -8.53 15.93
N PHE A 97 7.97 -8.68 14.92
CA PHE A 97 7.84 -9.72 13.90
C PHE A 97 8.48 -11.04 14.32
N GLN A 98 9.27 -11.04 15.39
CA GLN A 98 9.87 -12.26 15.91
C GLN A 98 8.79 -13.24 16.37
N GLY A 99 8.92 -14.50 15.97
CA GLY A 99 7.95 -15.54 16.29
C GLY A 99 6.66 -15.55 15.44
N LEU A 100 6.42 -14.52 14.62
CA LEU A 100 5.29 -14.51 13.70
C LEU A 100 5.58 -15.34 12.44
N THR A 101 4.54 -15.95 11.86
CA THR A 101 4.62 -16.50 10.51
C THR A 101 4.73 -15.39 9.46
N GLU A 102 5.16 -15.74 8.26
CA GLU A 102 5.23 -14.80 7.13
C GLU A 102 3.87 -14.14 6.86
N GLU A 103 2.81 -14.93 6.84
CA GLU A 103 1.44 -14.45 6.64
C GLU A 103 1.00 -13.47 7.74
N GLN A 104 1.36 -13.74 9.00
CA GLN A 104 1.07 -12.85 10.12
C GLN A 104 1.83 -11.53 10.01
N VAL A 105 3.10 -11.57 9.58
CA VAL A 105 3.87 -10.35 9.31
C VAL A 105 3.21 -9.55 8.19
N LEU A 106 2.89 -10.19 7.06
CA LEU A 106 2.24 -9.51 5.92
C LEU A 106 0.89 -8.89 6.30
N ALA A 107 0.09 -9.60 7.09
CA ALA A 107 -1.18 -9.07 7.60
C ALA A 107 -0.96 -7.82 8.47
N LYS A 108 0.11 -7.81 9.28
CA LYS A 108 0.46 -6.71 10.18
C LYS A 108 1.00 -5.48 9.45
N VAL A 109 1.87 -5.67 8.45
CA VAL A 109 2.49 -4.55 7.70
C VAL A 109 1.67 -4.09 6.50
N GLY A 110 0.76 -4.90 5.99
CA GLY A 110 -0.06 -4.60 4.81
C GLY A 110 -0.76 -3.24 4.86
N PRO A 111 -1.41 -2.87 5.97
CA PRO A 111 -1.98 -1.54 6.15
C PRO A 111 -0.97 -0.40 6.01
N LEU A 112 0.27 -0.57 6.47
CA LEU A 112 1.33 0.43 6.36
C LEU A 112 1.70 0.70 4.91
N PHE A 113 1.89 -0.36 4.11
CA PHE A 113 2.19 -0.24 2.68
C PHE A 113 1.03 0.36 1.89
N THR A 114 -0.19 0.00 2.25
CA THR A 114 -1.39 0.59 1.62
C THR A 114 -1.50 2.10 1.93
N ALA A 115 -1.18 2.48 3.16
CA ALA A 115 -1.14 3.89 3.56
C ALA A 115 -0.03 4.66 2.84
N ASP A 116 1.16 4.06 2.73
CA ASP A 116 2.26 4.65 2.01
C ASP A 116 1.95 4.83 0.51
N GLN A 117 1.35 3.84 -0.14
CA GLN A 117 0.89 3.98 -1.53
C GLN A 117 -0.02 5.19 -1.73
N ARG A 118 -0.91 5.48 -0.77
CA ARG A 118 -1.80 6.66 -0.85
C ARG A 118 -1.01 7.97 -0.78
N ARG A 119 0.10 7.98 -0.07
CA ARG A 119 0.98 9.14 0.15
C ARG A 119 1.99 9.32 -0.98
N SER A 120 2.71 8.26 -1.32
CA SER A 120 3.85 8.29 -2.24
C SER A 120 3.45 8.03 -3.70
N GLY A 121 2.34 7.29 -3.93
CA GLY A 121 1.94 6.78 -5.24
C GLY A 121 2.66 5.49 -5.64
N ILE A 122 3.63 5.01 -4.86
CA ILE A 122 4.32 3.74 -5.11
C ILE A 122 3.37 2.58 -4.77
N LEU A 123 3.31 1.58 -5.64
CA LEU A 123 2.41 0.45 -5.43
C LEU A 123 2.79 -0.35 -4.17
N ALA A 124 1.83 -0.53 -3.26
CA ALA A 124 2.01 -1.27 -2.02
C ALA A 124 2.58 -2.69 -2.24
N SER A 125 2.16 -3.36 -3.33
CA SER A 125 2.66 -4.68 -3.70
C SER A 125 4.15 -4.67 -4.08
N VAL A 126 4.64 -3.61 -4.69
CA VAL A 126 6.06 -3.46 -5.06
C VAL A 126 6.90 -3.24 -3.81
N SER A 127 6.56 -2.24 -3.00
CA SER A 127 7.28 -1.95 -1.76
C SER A 127 7.24 -3.13 -0.78
N MET A 128 6.10 -3.85 -0.71
CA MET A 128 5.98 -5.05 0.11
C MET A 128 6.87 -6.19 -0.40
N ALA A 129 6.97 -6.40 -1.72
CA ALA A 129 7.88 -7.39 -2.28
C ALA A 129 9.35 -7.06 -1.97
N GLN A 130 9.74 -5.81 -2.04
CA GLN A 130 11.08 -5.35 -1.65
C GLN A 130 11.33 -5.56 -0.15
N PHE A 131 10.36 -5.21 0.71
CA PHE A 131 10.42 -5.50 2.15
C PHE A 131 10.69 -6.98 2.44
N ILE A 132 9.99 -7.89 1.74
CA ILE A 132 10.19 -9.33 1.88
C ILE A 132 11.62 -9.71 1.51
N LEU A 133 12.08 -9.26 0.34
CA LEU A 133 13.39 -9.62 -0.21
C LEU A 133 14.54 -9.03 0.61
N GLU A 134 14.48 -7.76 0.95
CA GLU A 134 15.57 -7.03 1.61
C GLU A 134 15.69 -7.33 3.10
N SER A 135 14.56 -7.59 3.77
CA SER A 135 14.56 -7.77 5.22
C SER A 135 14.17 -9.16 5.71
N GLY A 136 13.86 -10.09 4.81
CA GLY A 136 13.33 -11.39 5.21
C GLY A 136 12.10 -11.25 6.11
N TYR A 137 11.09 -10.56 5.63
CA TYR A 137 9.85 -10.25 6.38
C TYR A 137 10.13 -9.40 7.64
N GLY A 138 11.05 -8.45 7.57
CA GLY A 138 11.41 -7.58 8.71
C GLY A 138 12.20 -8.28 9.81
N LYS A 139 12.75 -9.47 9.56
CA LYS A 139 13.47 -10.30 10.55
C LYS A 139 14.99 -10.25 10.42
N SER A 140 15.52 -9.51 9.45
CA SER A 140 16.96 -9.34 9.28
C SER A 140 17.57 -8.60 10.49
N GLU A 141 18.86 -8.80 10.72
CA GLU A 141 19.61 -8.11 11.77
C GLU A 141 19.42 -6.59 11.70
N LEU A 142 19.45 -6.04 10.47
CA LEU A 142 19.30 -4.60 10.25
C LEU A 142 17.88 -4.12 10.55
N ALA A 143 16.86 -4.89 10.18
CA ALA A 143 15.49 -4.58 10.53
C ALA A 143 15.29 -4.60 12.06
N LEU A 144 15.73 -5.67 12.71
CA LEU A 144 15.58 -5.83 14.17
C LEU A 144 16.38 -4.78 14.97
N GLY A 145 17.60 -4.45 14.52
CA GLY A 145 18.47 -3.52 15.23
C GLY A 145 18.24 -2.05 14.93
N ALA A 146 17.59 -1.73 13.82
CA ALA A 146 17.48 -0.36 13.33
C ALA A 146 16.11 0.02 12.74
N ASN A 147 15.11 -0.86 12.74
CA ASN A 147 13.86 -0.75 11.97
C ASN A 147 14.09 -0.46 10.47
N ASN A 148 15.27 -0.76 9.95
CA ASN A 148 15.64 -0.51 8.56
C ASN A 148 15.35 -1.76 7.72
N CYS A 149 14.20 -1.74 7.08
CA CYS A 149 13.67 -2.89 6.35
C CYS A 149 14.10 -2.94 4.87
N PHE A 150 14.81 -1.92 4.37
CA PHE A 150 15.18 -1.81 2.95
C PHE A 150 16.69 -1.64 2.73
N GLY A 151 17.50 -1.83 3.76
CA GLY A 151 18.94 -1.72 3.62
C GLY A 151 19.43 -0.29 3.33
N MET A 152 18.67 0.72 3.69
CA MET A 152 19.00 2.12 3.41
C MET A 152 20.30 2.52 4.10
N LYS A 153 21.34 2.79 3.30
CA LYS A 153 22.62 3.30 3.79
C LYS A 153 22.48 4.76 4.25
N LYS A 154 23.32 5.20 5.19
CA LYS A 154 23.36 6.58 5.66
C LYS A 154 23.53 7.57 4.51
N SER A 155 24.49 7.29 3.63
CA SER A 155 24.75 8.10 2.45
C SER A 155 24.26 7.36 1.22
N LEU A 156 23.36 8.00 0.47
CA LEU A 156 22.89 7.51 -0.82
C LEU A 156 23.66 8.25 -1.91
N SER A 157 24.53 7.56 -2.63
CA SER A 157 25.27 8.09 -3.74
C SER A 157 24.30 8.59 -4.84
N GLY A 158 24.20 9.90 -5.01
CA GLY A 158 23.44 10.52 -6.09
C GLY A 158 21.93 10.68 -5.87
N ASN A 159 21.37 10.21 -4.76
CA ASN A 159 19.93 10.28 -4.49
C ASN A 159 19.65 10.80 -3.08
N THR A 160 19.53 12.11 -2.97
CA THR A 160 18.92 12.74 -1.81
C THR A 160 17.56 13.27 -2.19
N TRP A 161 16.51 12.84 -1.52
CA TRP A 161 15.19 13.42 -1.70
C TRP A 161 14.82 14.25 -0.46
N SER A 162 14.16 15.38 -0.69
CA SER A 162 13.86 16.35 0.37
C SER A 162 12.76 15.91 1.33
N GLY A 163 12.09 14.79 1.07
CA GLY A 163 11.00 14.25 1.86
C GLY A 163 11.41 13.14 2.83
N SER A 164 12.73 12.88 2.99
CA SER A 164 13.21 11.87 3.94
C SER A 164 12.70 12.13 5.35
N VAL A 165 12.18 11.10 5.98
CA VAL A 165 11.73 11.12 7.39
C VAL A 165 12.82 10.68 8.36
N TRP A 166 13.99 10.28 7.84
CA TRP A 166 15.14 9.98 8.66
C TRP A 166 15.69 11.26 9.33
N ASP A 167 16.09 11.16 10.59
CA ASP A 167 16.56 12.32 11.40
C ASP A 167 17.92 12.90 10.97
N GLY A 168 18.58 12.29 9.99
CA GLY A 168 19.88 12.70 9.46
C GLY A 168 21.09 12.29 10.30
N VAL A 169 20.90 11.70 11.48
CA VAL A 169 21.99 11.42 12.44
C VAL A 169 21.98 10.00 13.00
N SER A 170 20.82 9.38 13.23
CA SER A 170 20.71 8.06 13.84
C SER A 170 21.18 6.98 12.88
N ILE A 171 22.22 6.23 13.26
CA ILE A 171 22.83 5.20 12.42
C ILE A 171 22.92 3.85 13.15
N TYR A 172 22.99 2.80 12.33
CA TYR A 172 23.35 1.45 12.73
C TYR A 172 24.60 1.02 11.96
N LYS A 173 25.62 0.58 12.68
CA LYS A 173 26.86 0.10 12.08
C LYS A 173 26.83 -1.41 11.96
N LYS A 174 27.07 -1.90 10.75
CA LYS A 174 27.11 -3.34 10.46
C LYS A 174 28.34 -3.67 9.63
N LYS A 175 28.98 -4.79 9.97
CA LYS A 175 30.02 -5.36 9.12
C LYS A 175 29.37 -6.03 7.92
N THR A 176 29.79 -5.64 6.73
CA THR A 176 29.34 -6.21 5.45
C THR A 176 30.57 -6.69 4.67
N GLN A 177 30.37 -7.63 3.76
CA GLN A 177 31.38 -8.00 2.78
C GLN A 177 31.09 -7.25 1.49
N GLU A 178 32.06 -6.53 0.98
CA GLU A 178 32.00 -5.89 -0.33
C GLU A 178 32.98 -6.60 -1.25
N GLN A 179 32.56 -6.82 -2.51
CA GLN A 179 33.40 -7.47 -3.50
C GLN A 179 34.22 -6.39 -4.22
N GLU A 180 35.54 -6.56 -4.23
CA GLU A 180 36.49 -5.71 -4.96
C GLU A 180 36.48 -6.07 -6.46
N GLU A 181 37.07 -5.21 -7.29
CA GLU A 181 37.13 -5.40 -8.74
C GLU A 181 37.87 -6.71 -9.15
N ASP A 182 38.77 -7.17 -8.33
CA ASP A 182 39.51 -8.45 -8.54
C ASP A 182 38.73 -9.70 -8.12
N GLY A 183 37.47 -9.52 -7.62
CA GLY A 183 36.64 -10.60 -7.15
C GLY A 183 36.89 -11.02 -5.69
N SER A 184 37.86 -10.44 -5.00
CA SER A 184 38.08 -10.68 -3.57
C SER A 184 37.01 -10.03 -2.71
N TYR A 185 36.82 -10.48 -1.47
CA TYR A 185 35.88 -9.91 -0.53
C TYR A 185 36.61 -9.23 0.62
N VAL A 186 36.30 -7.99 0.88
CA VAL A 186 36.77 -7.24 2.05
C VAL A 186 35.64 -7.00 3.03
N THR A 187 35.94 -7.11 4.32
CA THR A 187 34.98 -6.77 5.37
C THR A 187 35.05 -5.29 5.67
N VAL A 188 34.00 -4.56 5.39
CA VAL A 188 33.86 -3.14 5.70
C VAL A 188 32.82 -2.90 6.77
N THR A 189 32.94 -1.80 7.51
CA THR A 189 31.89 -1.37 8.42
C THR A 189 31.03 -0.34 7.68
N ALA A 190 29.83 -0.77 7.27
CA ALA A 190 28.87 0.09 6.62
C ALA A 190 27.97 0.79 7.66
N GLU A 191 27.60 2.04 7.37
CA GLU A 191 26.66 2.83 8.15
C GLU A 191 25.29 2.85 7.47
N PHE A 192 24.28 2.39 8.19
CA PHE A 192 22.90 2.34 7.73
C PHE A 192 22.05 3.33 8.52
N ARG A 193 20.97 3.81 7.94
CA ARG A 193 19.98 4.63 8.64
C ARG A 193 19.31 3.80 9.73
N ARG A 194 19.07 4.41 10.87
CA ARG A 194 18.24 3.85 11.94
C ARG A 194 16.95 4.65 11.99
N TYR A 195 15.82 3.96 12.01
CA TYR A 195 14.50 4.57 12.08
C TYR A 195 13.86 4.37 13.44
N SER A 196 12.97 5.28 13.81
CA SER A 196 12.20 5.22 15.05
C SER A 196 11.21 4.04 15.04
N CYS A 197 10.70 3.71 13.86
CA CYS A 197 9.71 2.65 13.64
C CYS A 197 9.80 2.11 12.21
N VAL A 198 9.06 1.04 11.94
CA VAL A 198 8.98 0.42 10.61
C VAL A 198 8.31 1.34 9.59
N GLU A 199 7.32 2.12 10.02
CA GLU A 199 6.63 3.10 9.19
C GLU A 199 7.58 4.15 8.62
N ASP A 200 8.53 4.64 9.43
CA ASP A 200 9.54 5.59 8.96
C ASP A 200 10.45 4.96 7.89
N SER A 201 10.81 3.69 8.07
CA SER A 201 11.59 2.95 7.08
C SER A 201 10.83 2.77 5.76
N ILE A 202 9.52 2.50 5.81
CA ILE A 202 8.66 2.41 4.62
C ILE A 202 8.53 3.79 3.97
N ALA A 203 8.38 4.83 4.77
CA ALA A 203 8.18 6.18 4.30
C ALA A 203 9.43 6.81 3.65
N ASP A 204 10.60 6.35 4.02
CA ASP A 204 11.90 6.83 3.51
C ASP A 204 12.39 6.04 2.29
N HIS A 205 11.84 4.85 2.05
CA HIS A 205 12.13 3.98 0.91
C HIS A 205 11.43 4.46 -0.35
#